data_85188c104f04f063bf6e67fc3d9e859b
#
_entry.id   85188c104f04f063bf6e67fc3d9e859b
#
_cell.length_a   1.000
_cell.length_b   1.000
_cell.length_c   1.000
_cell.angle_alpha   90.00
_cell.angle_beta   90.00
_cell.angle_gamma   90.00
#
_symmetry.space_group_name_H-M   'P 1'
#
loop_
_entity.id
_entity.type
_entity.pdbx_description
1 polymer ?
#
loop_
_entity_poly.entity_id
_entity_poly.type
_entity_poly.pdbx_seq_one_letter_code
_entity_poly.pdbx_strand_id
1 'polypeptide(L)'
;IPYKWIADNRHDFFYGQADKGEYYVFQLGVWAARSNVENLHVDFSALTNKATGEQIPASSFTCFNTEGTDVTGTVFEKNCSVDKGKVQALWVGTQLPEHLSAGTYQGTVTVSAANAESKTVQVSLNVSENVIANHGDNEPWRHSRLRWLNSQIGFDDEVIAPYTPLVMKDKTISCLGRE
;
A
#
# COMPACT_ATOMS: atom_id res chain seq x y z
N ILE A 1 11.38 13.25 11.09
CA ILE A 1 11.61 12.45 9.87
C ILE A 1 12.20 13.29 8.74
N PRO A 2 11.64 14.42 8.40
CA PRO A 2 11.97 15.12 7.16
C PRO A 2 13.43 15.58 7.08
N TYR A 3 13.96 16.12 8.15
CA TYR A 3 15.33 16.68 8.15
C TYR A 3 16.41 15.62 7.97
N LYS A 4 16.22 14.41 8.48
CA LYS A 4 17.13 13.30 8.26
C LYS A 4 17.19 12.94 6.76
N TRP A 5 16.05 12.84 6.09
CA TRP A 5 15.98 12.54 4.65
C TRP A 5 16.65 13.60 3.79
N ILE A 6 16.56 14.88 4.20
CA ILE A 6 17.24 15.98 3.52
C ILE A 6 18.76 15.88 3.72
N ALA A 7 19.20 15.53 4.93
CA ALA A 7 20.62 15.43 5.28
C ALA A 7 21.29 14.21 4.64
N ASP A 8 20.58 13.11 4.50
CA ASP A 8 21.10 11.85 3.92
C ASP A 8 21.27 11.90 2.39
N ASN A 9 21.07 13.05 1.77
CA ASN A 9 21.06 13.29 0.33
C ASN A 9 19.85 12.71 -0.41
N ARG A 10 19.68 13.23 -1.63
CA ARG A 10 18.65 12.81 -2.55
C ARG A 10 19.06 11.54 -3.26
N HIS A 11 18.21 10.52 -3.18
CA HIS A 11 18.40 9.28 -3.91
C HIS A 11 17.30 9.07 -4.95
N ASP A 12 17.67 8.62 -6.14
CA ASP A 12 16.77 8.26 -7.23
C ASP A 12 16.50 6.75 -7.25
N PHE A 13 16.74 6.07 -6.11
CA PHE A 13 16.55 4.63 -5.97
C PHE A 13 16.04 4.25 -4.57
N PHE A 14 15.31 3.16 -4.53
CA PHE A 14 14.85 2.49 -3.33
C PHE A 14 15.21 1.01 -3.38
N TYR A 15 15.78 0.48 -2.31
CA TYR A 15 16.01 -0.94 -2.12
C TYR A 15 15.22 -1.44 -0.91
N GLY A 16 14.46 -2.53 -1.12
CA GLY A 16 13.69 -3.17 -0.08
C GLY A 16 13.90 -4.67 -0.04
N GLN A 17 13.51 -5.28 1.09
CA GLN A 17 13.43 -6.72 1.28
C GLN A 17 12.02 -7.05 1.74
N ALA A 18 11.45 -8.11 1.19
CA ALA A 18 10.10 -8.55 1.48
C ALA A 18 10.01 -10.07 1.50
N ASP A 19 8.99 -10.58 2.17
CA ASP A 19 8.62 -11.99 2.13
C ASP A 19 7.41 -12.19 1.20
N LYS A 20 7.25 -13.40 0.64
CA LYS A 20 6.06 -13.77 -0.14
C LYS A 20 4.82 -13.66 0.74
N GLY A 21 3.70 -13.18 0.18
CA GLY A 21 2.46 -12.98 0.94
C GLY A 21 2.46 -11.74 1.84
N GLU A 22 3.56 -11.01 1.95
CA GLU A 22 3.65 -9.80 2.77
C GLU A 22 2.84 -8.65 2.17
N TYR A 23 2.20 -7.85 3.02
CA TYR A 23 1.77 -6.50 2.64
C TYR A 23 2.95 -5.55 2.81
N TYR A 24 3.66 -5.31 1.72
CA TYR A 24 4.88 -4.53 1.73
C TYR A 24 4.61 -3.03 1.69
N VAL A 25 5.31 -2.27 2.53
CA VAL A 25 5.12 -0.82 2.67
C VAL A 25 6.45 -0.10 2.62
N PHE A 26 6.51 1.00 1.86
CA PHE A 26 7.66 1.90 1.84
C PHE A 26 7.23 3.36 1.70
N GLN A 27 8.19 4.28 1.85
CA GLN A 27 7.95 5.71 1.80
C GLN A 27 8.85 6.38 0.78
N LEU A 28 8.30 7.39 0.09
CA LEU A 28 9.05 8.36 -0.70
C LEU A 28 8.90 9.74 -0.08
N GLY A 29 10.00 10.50 0.01
CA GLY A 29 9.98 11.86 0.55
C GLY A 29 9.91 12.90 -0.56
N VAL A 30 8.88 13.75 -0.56
CA VAL A 30 8.79 14.91 -1.45
C VAL A 30 9.12 16.17 -0.66
N TRP A 31 10.22 16.82 -1.00
CA TRP A 31 10.65 18.07 -0.37
C TRP A 31 10.36 19.28 -1.25
N ALA A 32 9.49 20.15 -0.77
CA ALA A 32 9.17 21.43 -1.41
C ALA A 32 10.21 22.51 -1.06
N ALA A 33 11.43 22.40 -1.59
CA ALA A 33 12.58 23.21 -1.18
C ALA A 33 12.43 24.70 -1.53
N ARG A 34 11.89 25.03 -2.71
CA ARG A 34 11.92 26.41 -3.27
C ARG A 34 10.55 27.07 -3.36
N SER A 35 9.52 26.30 -3.64
CA SER A 35 8.12 26.72 -3.81
C SER A 35 7.20 25.63 -3.29
N ASN A 36 5.90 25.90 -3.14
CA ASN A 36 4.90 24.86 -2.94
C ASN A 36 4.97 23.85 -4.10
N VAL A 37 4.67 22.60 -3.81
CA VAL A 37 4.48 21.53 -4.80
C VAL A 37 3.00 21.18 -4.76
N GLU A 38 2.31 21.29 -5.88
CA GLU A 38 0.86 21.21 -5.96
C GLU A 38 0.40 19.99 -6.73
N ASN A 39 -0.69 19.38 -6.25
CA ASN A 39 -1.36 18.27 -6.90
C ASN A 39 -0.40 17.13 -7.25
N LEU A 40 0.18 16.53 -6.22
CA LEU A 40 1.04 15.35 -6.38
C LEU A 40 0.25 14.18 -6.96
N HIS A 41 0.84 13.53 -7.92
CA HIS A 41 0.39 12.28 -8.50
C HIS A 41 1.52 11.26 -8.51
N VAL A 42 1.19 9.98 -8.33
CA VAL A 42 2.17 8.89 -8.24
C VAL A 42 1.79 7.78 -9.20
N ASP A 43 2.69 7.52 -10.14
CA ASP A 43 2.53 6.43 -11.11
C ASP A 43 3.51 5.29 -10.81
N PHE A 44 3.06 4.08 -10.98
CA PHE A 44 3.86 2.87 -10.79
C PHE A 44 4.08 2.15 -12.11
N SER A 45 5.29 1.62 -12.33
CA SER A 45 5.48 0.54 -13.30
C SER A 45 5.29 -0.81 -12.62
N ALA A 46 5.03 -1.86 -13.39
CA ALA A 46 5.19 -3.21 -12.88
C ALA A 46 6.64 -3.42 -12.41
N LEU A 47 6.82 -4.14 -11.29
CA LEU A 47 8.15 -4.61 -10.90
C LEU A 47 8.36 -5.99 -11.52
N THR A 48 9.43 -6.14 -12.30
CA THR A 48 9.72 -7.36 -13.05
C THR A 48 10.95 -8.07 -12.48
N ASN A 49 10.82 -9.35 -12.23
CA ASN A 49 11.93 -10.24 -11.96
C ASN A 49 12.62 -10.60 -13.27
N LYS A 50 13.84 -10.10 -13.50
CA LYS A 50 14.56 -10.30 -14.75
C LYS A 50 14.98 -11.76 -15.00
N ALA A 51 15.09 -12.56 -13.95
CA ALA A 51 15.48 -13.96 -14.08
C ALA A 51 14.31 -14.85 -14.54
N THR A 52 13.09 -14.57 -14.06
CA THR A 52 11.90 -15.40 -14.32
C THR A 52 10.92 -14.74 -15.30
N GLY A 53 10.98 -13.42 -15.47
CA GLY A 53 9.99 -12.64 -16.22
C GLY A 53 8.70 -12.38 -15.45
N GLU A 54 8.57 -12.88 -14.23
CA GLU A 54 7.40 -12.69 -13.37
C GLU A 54 7.25 -11.24 -12.94
N GLN A 55 6.02 -10.78 -12.74
CA GLN A 55 5.73 -9.38 -12.43
C GLN A 55 4.84 -9.21 -11.21
N ILE A 56 5.15 -8.17 -10.42
CA ILE A 56 4.21 -7.54 -9.50
C ILE A 56 3.55 -6.41 -10.28
N PRO A 57 2.24 -6.47 -10.59
CA PRO A 57 1.59 -5.52 -11.48
C PRO A 57 1.53 -4.12 -10.88
N ALA A 58 1.59 -3.09 -11.72
CA ALA A 58 1.47 -1.70 -11.30
C ALA A 58 0.17 -1.43 -10.51
N SER A 59 -0.92 -2.08 -10.90
CA SER A 59 -2.24 -1.95 -10.26
C SER A 59 -2.33 -2.51 -8.84
N SER A 60 -1.32 -3.25 -8.38
CA SER A 60 -1.28 -3.72 -6.98
C SER A 60 -0.72 -2.69 -6.00
N PHE A 61 -0.13 -1.61 -6.51
CA PHE A 61 0.43 -0.55 -5.69
C PHE A 61 -0.61 0.54 -5.43
N THR A 62 -0.63 1.06 -4.20
CA THR A 62 -1.47 2.18 -3.77
C THR A 62 -0.62 3.22 -3.07
N CYS A 63 -0.73 4.49 -3.47
CA CYS A 63 -0.20 5.62 -2.71
C CYS A 63 -1.30 6.20 -1.82
N PHE A 64 -1.27 5.91 -0.53
CA PHE A 64 -2.33 6.31 0.42
C PHE A 64 -2.45 7.82 0.65
N ASN A 65 -1.53 8.61 0.13
CA ASN A 65 -1.62 10.07 0.18
C ASN A 65 -2.42 10.65 -0.99
N THR A 66 -2.49 9.94 -2.12
CA THR A 66 -3.14 10.41 -3.35
C THR A 66 -4.42 9.66 -3.69
N GLU A 67 -4.62 8.47 -3.12
CA GLU A 67 -5.79 7.63 -3.36
C GLU A 67 -6.16 6.79 -2.13
N GLY A 68 -7.24 6.08 -2.21
CA GLY A 68 -7.69 5.15 -1.16
C GLY A 68 -9.02 4.51 -1.51
N THR A 69 -9.49 3.65 -0.62
CA THR A 69 -10.81 3.03 -0.69
C THR A 69 -11.60 3.45 0.54
N ASP A 70 -12.84 3.90 0.36
CA ASP A 70 -13.72 4.29 1.45
C ASP A 70 -14.38 3.06 2.13
N VAL A 71 -15.19 3.31 3.16
CA VAL A 71 -15.88 2.26 3.92
C VAL A 71 -16.90 1.45 3.11
N THR A 72 -17.24 1.90 1.91
CA THR A 72 -18.16 1.20 1.00
C THR A 72 -17.42 0.43 -0.09
N GLY A 73 -16.08 0.43 -0.09
CA GLY A 73 -15.25 -0.18 -1.12
C GLY A 73 -15.07 0.69 -2.37
N THR A 74 -15.53 1.95 -2.36
CA THR A 74 -15.40 2.85 -3.49
C THR A 74 -14.02 3.50 -3.49
N VAL A 75 -13.31 3.41 -4.61
CA VAL A 75 -12.02 4.08 -4.80
C VAL A 75 -12.22 5.58 -4.91
N PHE A 76 -11.37 6.35 -4.24
CA PHE A 76 -11.37 7.80 -4.30
C PHE A 76 -9.95 8.36 -4.41
N GLU A 77 -9.85 9.54 -5.03
CA GLU A 77 -8.60 10.30 -5.14
C GLU A 77 -8.54 11.41 -4.09
N LYS A 78 -7.32 11.74 -3.67
CA LYS A 78 -7.01 12.83 -2.74
C LYS A 78 -6.10 13.84 -3.40
N ASN A 79 -6.39 15.10 -3.19
CA ASN A 79 -5.45 16.16 -3.53
C ASN A 79 -4.35 16.22 -2.47
N CYS A 80 -3.12 15.98 -2.87
CA CYS A 80 -1.94 16.03 -2.01
C CYS A 80 -1.01 17.16 -2.52
N SER A 81 -0.74 18.14 -1.64
CA SER A 81 0.17 19.25 -1.94
C SER A 81 1.14 19.45 -0.77
N VAL A 82 2.29 20.05 -1.02
CA VAL A 82 3.35 20.27 -0.03
C VAL A 82 3.75 21.72 0.02
N ASP A 83 3.63 22.35 1.17
CA ASP A 83 4.05 23.75 1.36
C ASP A 83 5.57 23.91 1.27
N LYS A 84 6.00 25.06 0.80
CA LYS A 84 7.41 25.45 0.75
C LYS A 84 8.11 25.20 2.08
N GLY A 85 9.26 24.57 2.03
CA GLY A 85 10.09 24.23 3.17
C GLY A 85 9.63 22.98 3.94
N LYS A 86 8.54 22.34 3.51
CA LYS A 86 8.03 21.10 4.11
C LYS A 86 8.44 19.87 3.32
N VAL A 87 8.36 18.72 4.01
CA VAL A 87 8.51 17.39 3.38
C VAL A 87 7.23 16.59 3.61
N GLN A 88 6.70 16.03 2.55
CA GLN A 88 5.62 15.07 2.58
C GLN A 88 6.17 13.65 2.41
N ALA A 89 5.85 12.76 3.32
CA ALA A 89 6.06 11.33 3.13
C ALA A 89 4.89 10.77 2.32
N LEU A 90 5.18 10.20 1.16
CA LEU A 90 4.24 9.44 0.37
C LEU A 90 4.33 7.97 0.79
N TRP A 91 3.24 7.44 1.32
CA TRP A 91 3.15 6.06 1.77
C TRP A 91 2.64 5.18 0.64
N VAL A 92 3.45 4.21 0.26
CA VAL A 92 3.13 3.23 -0.78
C VAL A 92 2.99 1.86 -0.16
N GLY A 93 1.90 1.17 -0.48
CA GLY A 93 1.64 -0.20 -0.08
C GLY A 93 1.33 -1.10 -1.27
N THR A 94 1.69 -2.38 -1.16
CA THR A 94 1.33 -3.42 -2.12
C THR A 94 1.20 -4.78 -1.43
N GLN A 95 0.21 -5.57 -1.84
CA GLN A 95 0.08 -6.95 -1.41
C GLN A 95 0.91 -7.85 -2.33
N LEU A 96 1.91 -8.52 -1.77
CA LEU A 96 2.70 -9.50 -2.52
C LEU A 96 1.96 -10.84 -2.54
N PRO A 97 1.83 -11.50 -3.72
CA PRO A 97 1.30 -12.85 -3.80
C PRO A 97 2.18 -13.88 -3.09
N GLU A 98 1.57 -14.91 -2.49
CA GLU A 98 2.30 -16.00 -1.84
C GLU A 98 3.08 -16.88 -2.82
N HIS A 99 2.64 -16.93 -4.08
CA HIS A 99 3.21 -17.78 -5.13
C HIS A 99 4.35 -17.14 -5.92
N LEU A 100 4.74 -15.89 -5.59
CA LEU A 100 5.86 -15.22 -6.27
C LEU A 100 7.14 -16.06 -6.22
N SER A 101 7.90 -16.04 -7.29
CA SER A 101 9.27 -16.56 -7.27
C SER A 101 10.15 -15.66 -6.41
N ALA A 102 11.03 -16.24 -5.60
CA ALA A 102 12.03 -15.45 -4.91
C ALA A 102 13.00 -14.79 -5.90
N GLY A 103 13.53 -13.64 -5.53
CA GLY A 103 14.48 -12.90 -6.37
C GLY A 103 14.23 -11.40 -6.37
N THR A 104 14.94 -10.70 -7.24
CA THR A 104 14.91 -9.24 -7.31
C THR A 104 13.93 -8.77 -8.39
N TYR A 105 12.91 -8.04 -7.95
CA TYR A 105 11.90 -7.38 -8.78
C TYR A 105 12.27 -5.91 -8.95
N GLN A 106 12.33 -5.43 -10.18
CA GLN A 106 12.74 -4.07 -10.51
C GLN A 106 11.72 -3.33 -11.35
N GLY A 107 11.54 -2.05 -11.04
CA GLY A 107 10.66 -1.15 -11.76
C GLY A 107 10.83 0.29 -11.27
N THR A 108 9.83 1.13 -11.47
CA THR A 108 9.91 2.55 -11.18
C THR A 108 8.66 3.08 -10.51
N VAL A 109 8.85 4.12 -9.71
CA VAL A 109 7.78 5.00 -9.24
C VAL A 109 8.06 6.40 -9.74
N THR A 110 7.11 7.00 -10.44
CA THR A 110 7.19 8.37 -10.94
C THR A 110 6.30 9.26 -10.11
N VAL A 111 6.89 10.28 -9.49
CA VAL A 111 6.16 11.33 -8.77
C VAL A 111 6.09 12.56 -9.64
N SER A 112 4.90 13.02 -9.95
CA SER A 112 4.62 14.23 -10.74
C SER A 112 3.84 15.25 -9.91
N ALA A 113 3.84 16.49 -10.34
CA ALA A 113 3.11 17.59 -9.73
C ALA A 113 2.67 18.60 -10.79
N ALA A 114 1.64 19.38 -10.50
CA ALA A 114 1.11 20.37 -11.45
C ALA A 114 2.11 21.47 -11.81
N ASN A 115 3.03 21.79 -10.90
CA ASN A 115 3.94 22.94 -10.99
C ASN A 115 5.43 22.57 -10.80
N ALA A 116 5.79 21.30 -10.94
CA ALA A 116 7.17 20.83 -10.84
C ALA A 116 7.47 19.72 -11.84
N GLU A 117 8.76 19.55 -12.17
CA GLU A 117 9.19 18.44 -13.01
C GLU A 117 8.95 17.09 -12.32
N SER A 118 8.49 16.12 -13.10
CA SER A 118 8.36 14.74 -12.65
C SER A 118 9.71 14.14 -12.25
N LYS A 119 9.69 13.30 -11.24
CA LYS A 119 10.87 12.58 -10.76
C LYS A 119 10.58 11.09 -10.69
N THR A 120 11.49 10.31 -11.24
CA THR A 120 11.40 8.85 -11.25
C THR A 120 12.39 8.27 -10.27
N VAL A 121 11.92 7.37 -9.42
CA VAL A 121 12.69 6.59 -8.46
C VAL A 121 12.76 5.15 -8.96
N GLN A 122 13.97 4.59 -9.05
CA GLN A 122 14.16 3.17 -9.33
C GLN A 122 13.81 2.37 -8.07
N VAL A 123 12.95 1.38 -8.21
CA VAL A 123 12.57 0.47 -7.13
C VAL A 123 13.15 -0.90 -7.38
N SER A 124 13.83 -1.44 -6.38
CA SER A 124 14.36 -2.80 -6.38
C SER A 124 13.90 -3.50 -5.11
N LEU A 125 13.04 -4.49 -5.24
CA LEU A 125 12.50 -5.28 -4.14
C LEU A 125 13.03 -6.70 -4.21
N ASN A 126 13.79 -7.12 -3.19
CA ASN A 126 14.27 -8.48 -3.08
C ASN A 126 13.26 -9.32 -2.29
N VAL A 127 12.59 -10.22 -2.97
CA VAL A 127 11.59 -11.14 -2.37
C VAL A 127 12.31 -12.41 -1.94
N SER A 128 12.17 -12.77 -0.66
CA SER A 128 12.78 -13.97 -0.08
C SER A 128 11.99 -15.24 -0.41
N GLU A 129 12.52 -16.41 -0.03
CA GLU A 129 11.79 -17.69 -0.12
C GLU A 129 10.75 -17.87 0.99
N ASN A 130 10.79 -17.05 2.05
CA ASN A 130 9.83 -17.14 3.13
C ASN A 130 8.43 -16.77 2.67
N VAL A 131 7.42 -17.43 3.23
CA VAL A 131 6.01 -17.15 2.97
C VAL A 131 5.32 -16.72 4.25
N ILE A 132 4.68 -15.58 4.23
CA ILE A 132 3.79 -15.15 5.29
C ILE A 132 2.40 -15.73 5.00
N ALA A 133 2.07 -16.81 5.69
CA ALA A 133 0.79 -17.51 5.51
C ALA A 133 -0.40 -16.59 5.81
N ASN A 134 -1.45 -16.69 4.99
CA ASN A 134 -2.67 -15.89 5.11
C ASN A 134 -2.39 -14.38 5.19
N HIS A 135 -1.36 -13.90 4.53
CA HIS A 135 -0.91 -12.50 4.56
C HIS A 135 -0.67 -11.97 5.99
N GLY A 136 -0.48 -12.84 6.97
CA GLY A 136 -0.35 -12.51 8.38
C GLY A 136 -1.68 -12.24 9.09
N ASP A 137 -2.84 -12.46 8.49
CA ASP A 137 -4.16 -12.15 9.06
C ASP A 137 -4.46 -12.94 10.33
N ASN A 138 -3.82 -14.08 10.53
CA ASN A 138 -3.84 -14.87 11.77
C ASN A 138 -2.95 -14.30 12.90
N GLU A 139 -2.11 -13.29 12.59
CA GLU A 139 -1.24 -12.63 13.56
C GLU A 139 -1.45 -11.10 13.51
N PRO A 140 -2.58 -10.56 14.04
CA PRO A 140 -2.96 -9.15 13.86
C PRO A 140 -1.91 -8.12 14.31
N TRP A 141 -1.04 -8.45 15.26
CA TRP A 141 0.05 -7.58 15.73
C TRP A 141 1.19 -7.39 14.71
N ARG A 142 1.25 -8.22 13.65
CA ARG A 142 2.24 -8.13 12.57
C ARG A 142 1.76 -7.31 11.38
N HIS A 143 0.50 -6.88 11.39
CA HIS A 143 -0.07 -6.17 10.26
C HIS A 143 0.50 -4.76 10.12
N SER A 144 0.81 -4.37 8.89
CA SER A 144 0.92 -2.97 8.55
C SER A 144 -0.44 -2.29 8.67
N ARG A 145 -0.50 -1.15 9.36
CA ARG A 145 -1.72 -0.33 9.42
C ARG A 145 -2.28 0.00 8.03
N LEU A 146 -1.41 0.19 7.04
CA LEU A 146 -1.80 0.55 5.67
C LEU A 146 -2.59 -0.57 4.98
N ARG A 147 -2.34 -1.84 5.32
CA ARG A 147 -3.14 -2.96 4.82
C ARG A 147 -4.64 -2.77 5.12
N TRP A 148 -4.98 -2.27 6.30
CA TRP A 148 -6.36 -2.06 6.72
C TRP A 148 -6.99 -0.81 6.10
N LEU A 149 -6.19 0.18 5.71
CA LEU A 149 -6.70 1.40 5.07
C LEU A 149 -7.32 1.14 3.68
N ASN A 150 -6.89 0.08 3.01
CA ASN A 150 -7.38 -0.29 1.68
C ASN A 150 -8.01 -1.70 1.67
N SER A 151 -8.37 -2.21 2.84
CA SER A 151 -8.98 -3.54 2.97
C SER A 151 -10.46 -3.50 2.64
N GLN A 152 -10.91 -4.51 1.90
CA GLN A 152 -12.31 -4.80 1.64
C GLN A 152 -12.83 -5.97 2.50
N ILE A 153 -12.05 -6.40 3.49
CA ILE A 153 -12.46 -7.46 4.41
C ILE A 153 -13.67 -6.99 5.20
N GLY A 154 -14.75 -7.76 5.14
CA GLY A 154 -16.00 -7.46 5.84
C GLY A 154 -16.94 -6.49 5.12
N PHE A 155 -16.73 -6.25 3.81
CA PHE A 155 -17.67 -5.50 2.97
C PHE A 155 -18.80 -6.39 2.42
N ASP A 156 -18.65 -7.71 2.55
CA ASP A 156 -19.69 -8.68 2.22
C ASP A 156 -20.65 -8.91 3.39
N ASP A 157 -21.76 -9.58 3.11
CA ASP A 157 -22.76 -9.97 4.10
C ASP A 157 -22.46 -11.35 4.72
N GLU A 158 -21.25 -11.89 4.52
CA GLU A 158 -20.87 -13.18 5.08
C GLU A 158 -20.66 -13.10 6.60
N VAL A 159 -21.26 -14.02 7.31
CA VAL A 159 -21.11 -14.12 8.76
C VAL A 159 -19.92 -14.99 9.09
N ILE A 160 -18.84 -14.36 9.59
CA ILE A 160 -17.60 -15.06 9.94
C ILE A 160 -17.75 -15.93 11.18
N ALA A 161 -17.17 -17.14 11.16
CA ALA A 161 -17.12 -18.00 12.33
C ALA A 161 -16.40 -17.30 13.51
N PRO A 162 -16.85 -17.47 14.77
CA PRO A 162 -17.88 -18.40 15.27
C PRO A 162 -19.31 -17.83 15.28
N TYR A 163 -19.54 -16.69 14.65
CA TYR A 163 -20.87 -16.06 14.62
C TYR A 163 -21.81 -16.87 13.72
N THR A 164 -23.11 -16.75 13.98
CA THR A 164 -24.17 -17.31 13.16
C THR A 164 -25.04 -16.20 12.61
N PRO A 165 -25.67 -16.37 11.44
CA PRO A 165 -26.60 -15.40 10.90
C PRO A 165 -27.72 -15.06 11.91
N LEU A 166 -28.17 -13.81 11.84
CA LEU A 166 -29.36 -13.41 12.59
C LEU A 166 -30.58 -14.17 12.07
N VAL A 167 -31.33 -14.75 12.99
CA VAL A 167 -32.60 -15.44 12.66
C VAL A 167 -33.73 -14.62 13.23
N MET A 168 -34.67 -14.23 12.35
CA MET A 168 -35.89 -13.55 12.75
C MET A 168 -37.06 -14.52 12.71
N LYS A 169 -37.76 -14.69 13.84
CA LYS A 169 -38.99 -15.44 13.96
C LYS A 169 -40.06 -14.55 14.62
N ASP A 170 -41.10 -14.27 13.89
CA ASP A 170 -42.15 -13.35 14.33
C ASP A 170 -41.59 -11.95 14.64
N LYS A 171 -41.56 -11.56 15.91
CA LYS A 171 -41.00 -10.29 16.40
C LYS A 171 -39.70 -10.46 17.19
N THR A 172 -39.16 -11.66 17.22
CA THR A 172 -37.92 -11.99 17.94
C THR A 172 -36.77 -12.17 16.98
N ILE A 173 -35.65 -11.50 17.27
CA ILE A 173 -34.38 -11.67 16.55
C ILE A 173 -33.45 -12.44 17.47
N SER A 174 -32.90 -13.55 16.98
CA SER A 174 -31.95 -14.37 17.72
C SER A 174 -30.59 -14.43 17.05
N CYS A 175 -29.54 -14.45 17.86
CA CYS A 175 -28.15 -14.58 17.45
C CYS A 175 -27.37 -15.37 18.48
N LEU A 176 -26.61 -16.39 18.07
CA LEU A 176 -25.78 -17.22 18.97
C LEU A 176 -26.55 -17.76 20.19
N GLY A 177 -27.82 -18.14 20.02
CA GLY A 177 -28.65 -18.67 21.10
C GLY A 177 -29.18 -17.60 22.10
N ARG A 178 -29.08 -16.32 21.73
CA ARG A 178 -29.70 -15.21 22.47
C ARG A 178 -30.90 -14.68 21.68
N GLU A 179 -31.94 -14.26 22.42
CA GLU A 179 -33.15 -13.67 21.90
C GLU A 179 -33.28 -12.21 22.33
#